data_00ce6959cc7b5f86fdac1fae6c8e5c0a
#
_entry.id   00ce6959cc7b5f86fdac1fae6c8e5c0a
#
_cell.length_a   1.000
_cell.length_b   1.000
_cell.length_c   1.000
_cell.angle_alpha   90.00
_cell.angle_beta   90.00
_cell.angle_gamma   90.00
#
_symmetry.space_group_name_H-M   'P 1'
#
loop_
_entity.id
_entity.type
_entity.pdbx_description
1 polymer ?
#
loop_
_entity_poly.entity_id
_entity_poly.type
_entity_poly.pdbx_seq_one_letter_code
_entity_poly.pdbx_strand_id
1 'polypeptide(L)'
;VPFNSETFGFTGHLYVTLDSTYFVQKAILNVPKDINLNFVSRMTIEQIFERTSDSTRIIKKDDISVNFKLSEKTKGMYARRLNVYSNQSFEEPNAEQAQIFKSSAPVIISKDAYRQPDDFWISNRPGEAIKKNPNSVEKLMVKLRSVPVFYVTEKVVTTLVSGYIPTNKAPAMHQFEF
;
A
#
# COMPACT_ATOMS: atom_id res chain seq x y z
N VAL A 1 16.99 21.28 9.44
CA VAL A 1 17.79 20.07 9.15
C VAL A 1 18.56 20.40 7.88
N PRO A 2 19.90 20.32 7.88
CA PRO A 2 20.66 20.58 6.68
C PRO A 2 20.28 19.55 5.61
N PHE A 3 19.81 20.04 4.49
CA PHE A 3 19.49 19.22 3.33
C PHE A 3 20.82 18.87 2.65
N ASN A 4 21.18 17.59 2.68
CA ASN A 4 22.29 17.10 1.87
C ASN A 4 21.71 16.60 0.55
N SER A 5 22.11 17.23 -0.56
CA SER A 5 21.65 16.90 -1.92
C SER A 5 22.02 15.47 -2.37
N GLU A 6 22.90 14.81 -1.64
CA GLU A 6 23.33 13.43 -1.94
C GLU A 6 22.51 12.36 -1.20
N THR A 7 21.63 12.76 -0.28
CA THR A 7 20.79 11.81 0.46
C THR A 7 19.33 11.94 0.06
N PHE A 8 18.72 10.84 -0.32
CA PHE A 8 17.28 10.77 -0.56
C PHE A 8 16.55 10.90 0.77
N GLY A 9 15.95 12.06 1.01
CA GLY A 9 15.21 12.38 2.22
C GLY A 9 13.76 12.74 1.92
N PHE A 10 12.90 12.59 2.93
CA PHE A 10 11.54 13.12 2.87
C PHE A 10 11.52 14.56 3.34
N THR A 11 10.63 15.37 2.76
CA THR A 11 10.25 16.69 3.28
C THR A 11 8.87 16.59 3.90
N GLY A 12 8.57 17.44 4.90
CA GLY A 12 7.23 17.39 5.50
C GLY A 12 7.14 18.02 6.88
N HIS A 13 6.13 17.61 7.63
CA HIS A 13 5.82 18.12 8.95
C HIS A 13 5.77 17.00 9.98
N LEU A 14 6.40 17.22 11.12
CA LEU A 14 6.28 16.39 12.30
C LEU A 14 5.51 17.16 13.38
N TYR A 15 4.50 16.54 13.93
CA TYR A 15 3.73 17.06 15.06
C TYR A 15 4.21 16.35 16.31
N VAL A 16 4.81 17.09 17.21
CA VAL A 16 5.48 16.58 18.41
C VAL A 16 4.83 17.17 19.64
N THR A 17 4.63 16.38 20.69
CA THR A 17 4.16 16.89 21.99
C THR A 17 5.20 17.82 22.59
N LEU A 18 4.74 18.89 23.27
CA LEU A 18 5.61 19.84 23.97
C LEU A 18 5.90 19.42 25.41
N ASP A 19 5.65 18.16 25.75
CA ASP A 19 6.03 17.59 27.03
C ASP A 19 7.49 17.09 27.02
N SER A 20 7.97 16.65 28.17
CA SER A 20 9.34 16.12 28.31
C SER A 20 9.63 14.86 27.46
N THR A 21 8.61 14.25 26.84
CA THR A 21 8.73 13.02 26.07
C THR A 21 8.96 13.27 24.58
N TYR A 22 8.64 14.47 24.08
CA TYR A 22 8.74 14.84 22.67
C TYR A 22 8.17 13.77 21.73
N PHE A 23 6.98 13.29 22.08
CA PHE A 23 6.34 12.22 21.34
C PHE A 23 5.83 12.71 19.97
N VAL A 24 6.23 12.03 18.91
CA VAL A 24 5.70 12.30 17.56
C VAL A 24 4.30 11.72 17.46
N GLN A 25 3.28 12.59 17.41
CA GLN A 25 1.88 12.19 17.26
C GLN A 25 1.48 11.97 15.80
N LYS A 26 2.06 12.76 14.90
CA LYS A 26 1.74 12.71 13.49
C LYS A 26 2.95 13.08 12.64
N ALA A 27 3.14 12.36 11.56
CA ALA A 27 4.11 12.68 10.53
C ALA A 27 3.40 12.81 9.17
N ILE A 28 3.68 13.88 8.44
CA ILE A 28 3.27 14.05 7.05
C ILE A 28 4.54 14.21 6.24
N LEU A 29 4.84 13.20 5.43
CA LEU A 29 6.08 13.11 4.68
C LEU A 29 5.77 13.15 3.19
N ASN A 30 6.52 13.93 2.44
CA ASN A 30 6.42 14.03 1.00
C ASN A 30 7.76 13.70 0.37
N VAL A 31 7.72 13.05 -0.77
CA VAL A 31 8.91 12.88 -1.60
C VAL A 31 9.16 14.19 -2.32
N PRO A 32 10.37 14.77 -2.21
CA PRO A 32 10.75 15.96 -2.96
C PRO A 32 10.64 15.75 -4.48
N LYS A 33 10.35 16.83 -5.22
CA LYS A 33 10.15 16.76 -6.66
C LYS A 33 11.43 16.50 -7.47
N ASP A 34 12.56 16.78 -6.88
CA ASP A 34 13.90 16.55 -7.45
C ASP A 34 14.32 15.07 -7.37
N ILE A 35 13.64 14.28 -6.55
CA ILE A 35 13.81 12.82 -6.54
C ILE A 35 13.01 12.24 -7.71
N ASN A 36 13.73 11.74 -8.70
CA ASN A 36 13.10 11.08 -9.83
C ASN A 36 12.63 9.67 -9.46
N LEU A 37 11.38 9.57 -9.04
CA LEU A 37 10.67 8.30 -8.97
C LEU A 37 9.93 8.12 -10.29
N ASN A 38 10.39 7.20 -11.11
CA ASN A 38 9.80 6.93 -12.42
C ASN A 38 8.26 6.87 -12.34
N PHE A 39 7.59 7.71 -13.14
CA PHE A 39 6.14 7.80 -13.23
C PHE A 39 5.41 8.31 -11.96
N VAL A 40 6.09 8.59 -10.87
CA VAL A 40 5.47 9.14 -9.65
C VAL A 40 5.59 10.65 -9.67
N SER A 41 4.46 11.36 -9.81
CA SER A 41 4.42 12.82 -9.78
C SER A 41 4.31 13.39 -8.37
N ARG A 42 3.76 12.63 -7.44
CA ARG A 42 3.63 12.99 -6.01
C ARG A 42 3.46 11.75 -5.17
N MET A 43 4.11 11.71 -4.02
CA MET A 43 3.88 10.71 -2.99
C MET A 43 3.81 11.41 -1.63
N THR A 44 2.77 11.09 -0.88
CA THR A 44 2.57 11.59 0.48
C THR A 44 2.31 10.42 1.41
N ILE A 45 2.98 10.40 2.54
CA ILE A 45 2.83 9.43 3.61
C ILE A 45 2.34 10.18 4.84
N GLU A 46 1.19 9.83 5.36
CA GLU A 46 0.66 10.34 6.62
C GLU A 46 0.63 9.20 7.65
N GLN A 47 1.34 9.38 8.74
CA GLN A 47 1.37 8.44 9.85
C GLN A 47 0.85 9.10 11.11
N ILE A 48 -0.06 8.41 11.82
CA ILE A 48 -0.55 8.81 13.13
C ILE A 48 -0.10 7.77 14.13
N PHE A 49 0.50 8.25 15.20
CA PHE A 49 1.00 7.43 16.30
C PHE A 49 0.14 7.64 17.53
N GLU A 50 0.03 6.60 18.33
CA GLU A 50 -0.65 6.61 19.62
C GLU A 50 0.30 6.09 20.69
N ARG A 51 0.11 6.58 21.91
CA ARG A 51 0.80 6.08 23.07
C ARG A 51 -0.16 5.22 23.88
N THR A 52 0.24 4.01 24.14
CA THR A 52 -0.51 3.09 24.98
C THR A 52 -0.34 3.41 26.46
N SER A 53 -1.17 2.79 27.32
CA SER A 53 -1.12 3.01 28.78
C SER A 53 0.23 2.63 29.41
N ASP A 54 0.94 1.68 28.83
CA ASP A 54 2.30 1.27 29.23
C ASP A 54 3.41 2.12 28.63
N SER A 55 3.05 3.24 27.98
CA SER A 55 3.96 4.16 27.31
C SER A 55 4.63 3.62 26.04
N THR A 56 4.19 2.48 25.52
CA THR A 56 4.65 1.99 24.22
C THR A 56 4.12 2.86 23.08
N ARG A 57 4.93 3.07 22.08
CA ARG A 57 4.58 3.87 20.89
C ARG A 57 4.15 2.93 19.77
N ILE A 58 2.97 3.17 19.24
CA ILE A 58 2.38 2.35 18.18
C ILE A 58 1.89 3.21 17.03
N ILE A 59 1.91 2.65 15.83
CA ILE A 59 1.26 3.27 14.68
C ILE A 59 -0.23 2.94 14.75
N LYS A 60 -1.07 3.98 14.77
CA LYS A 60 -2.52 3.86 14.72
C LYS A 60 -3.05 3.88 13.29
N LYS A 61 -2.45 4.71 12.45
CA LYS A 61 -2.85 4.91 11.06
C LYS A 61 -1.63 5.12 10.18
N ASP A 62 -1.61 4.46 9.03
CA ASP A 62 -0.62 4.65 7.98
C ASP A 62 -1.36 4.83 6.65
N ASP A 63 -1.22 5.99 6.04
CA ASP A 63 -1.95 6.42 4.86
C ASP A 63 -0.95 6.87 3.79
N ILE A 64 -0.80 6.07 2.75
CA ILE A 64 0.12 6.35 1.65
C ILE A 64 -0.70 6.68 0.42
N SER A 65 -0.48 7.86 -0.14
CA SER A 65 -1.07 8.28 -1.39
C SER A 65 -0.02 8.55 -2.44
N VAL A 66 -0.27 8.07 -3.66
CA VAL A 66 0.65 8.18 -4.79
C VAL A 66 -0.12 8.62 -6.02
N ASN A 67 0.41 9.63 -6.70
CA ASN A 67 -0.04 10.05 -8.01
C ASN A 67 0.95 9.57 -9.08
N PHE A 68 0.47 8.74 -9.99
CA PHE A 68 1.26 8.25 -11.12
C PHE A 68 0.93 9.04 -12.38
N LYS A 69 1.95 9.38 -13.15
CA LYS A 69 1.84 9.98 -14.48
C LYS A 69 2.83 9.31 -15.42
N LEU A 70 2.36 8.82 -16.56
CA LEU A 70 3.24 8.28 -17.61
C LEU A 70 3.95 9.39 -18.39
N SER A 71 3.30 10.53 -18.56
CA SER A 71 3.86 11.76 -19.16
C SER A 71 3.08 12.97 -18.66
N GLU A 72 3.61 14.17 -18.84
CA GLU A 72 2.92 15.40 -18.44
C GLU A 72 1.59 15.60 -19.16
N LYS A 73 1.45 15.05 -20.37
CA LYS A 73 0.24 15.15 -21.21
C LYS A 73 -0.84 14.12 -20.85
N THR A 74 -0.54 13.13 -20.01
CA THR A 74 -1.50 12.08 -19.67
C THR A 74 -2.26 12.42 -18.39
N LYS A 75 -3.52 11.97 -18.31
CA LYS A 75 -4.27 11.97 -17.06
C LYS A 75 -3.57 11.03 -16.09
N GLY A 76 -3.19 11.52 -14.93
CA GLY A 76 -2.56 10.72 -13.89
C GLY A 76 -3.54 9.72 -13.26
N MET A 77 -3.00 8.71 -12.63
CA MET A 77 -3.71 7.76 -11.81
C MET A 77 -3.37 8.00 -10.33
N TYR A 78 -4.39 8.00 -9.48
CA TYR A 78 -4.25 8.14 -8.04
C TYR A 78 -4.42 6.78 -7.38
N ALA A 79 -3.46 6.38 -6.57
CA ALA A 79 -3.55 5.21 -5.69
C ALA A 79 -3.42 5.64 -4.22
N ARG A 80 -4.15 5.00 -3.34
CA ARG A 80 -4.09 5.20 -1.89
C ARG A 80 -4.13 3.87 -1.17
N ARG A 81 -3.25 3.70 -0.20
CA ARG A 81 -3.28 2.59 0.75
C ARG A 81 -3.48 3.14 2.15
N LEU A 82 -4.56 2.74 2.78
CA LEU A 82 -4.89 3.10 4.15
C LEU A 82 -4.84 1.86 5.03
N ASN A 83 -3.95 1.85 6.02
CA ASN A 83 -3.90 0.86 7.08
C ASN A 83 -4.34 1.53 8.39
N VAL A 84 -5.26 0.90 9.08
CA VAL A 84 -5.67 1.29 10.44
C VAL A 84 -5.43 0.11 11.35
N TYR A 85 -4.70 0.34 12.41
CA TYR A 85 -4.35 -0.67 13.40
C TYR A 85 -5.24 -0.49 14.62
N SER A 86 -5.90 -1.57 15.03
CA SER A 86 -6.79 -1.61 16.18
C SER A 86 -6.60 -2.91 16.96
N ASN A 87 -7.10 -2.95 18.19
CA ASN A 87 -7.08 -4.14 19.03
C ASN A 87 -5.68 -4.72 19.25
N GLN A 88 -4.72 -3.84 19.48
CA GLN A 88 -3.34 -4.24 19.72
C GLN A 88 -3.23 -4.85 21.11
N SER A 89 -2.59 -6.02 21.21
CA SER A 89 -2.27 -6.69 22.46
C SER A 89 -0.76 -6.84 22.58
N PHE A 90 -0.26 -6.66 23.81
CA PHE A 90 1.15 -6.87 24.19
C PHE A 90 1.32 -8.10 25.06
N GLU A 91 0.28 -8.93 25.13
CA GLU A 91 0.35 -10.21 25.80
C GLU A 91 1.30 -11.17 25.07
N GLU A 92 1.85 -12.13 25.79
CA GLU A 92 2.66 -13.16 25.15
C GLU A 92 1.84 -13.91 24.10
N PRO A 93 2.43 -14.13 22.89
CA PRO A 93 1.73 -14.82 21.82
C PRO A 93 1.38 -16.24 22.26
N ASN A 94 0.16 -16.69 21.95
CA ASN A 94 -0.24 -18.07 22.15
C ASN A 94 0.58 -19.03 21.27
N ALA A 95 0.48 -20.34 21.49
CA ALA A 95 1.30 -21.34 20.77
C ALA A 95 1.14 -21.27 19.24
N GLU A 96 -0.04 -20.95 18.73
CA GLU A 96 -0.32 -20.82 17.31
C GLU A 96 0.33 -19.53 16.74
N GLN A 97 0.18 -18.42 17.43
CA GLN A 97 0.83 -17.17 17.07
C GLN A 97 2.34 -17.27 17.14
N ALA A 98 2.89 -17.97 18.15
CA ALA A 98 4.32 -18.19 18.28
C ALA A 98 4.90 -19.00 17.10
N GLN A 99 4.14 -19.91 16.50
CA GLN A 99 4.55 -20.62 15.28
C GLN A 99 4.64 -19.67 14.08
N ILE A 100 3.71 -18.70 13.98
CA ILE A 100 3.74 -17.67 12.92
C ILE A 100 5.02 -16.83 13.02
N PHE A 101 5.39 -16.41 14.23
CA PHE A 101 6.61 -15.62 14.46
C PHE A 101 7.91 -16.41 14.21
N LYS A 102 7.88 -17.74 14.33
CA LYS A 102 9.03 -18.61 14.03
C LYS A 102 9.18 -18.90 12.53
N SER A 103 8.16 -18.58 11.73
CA SER A 103 8.21 -18.78 10.29
C SER A 103 9.21 -17.80 9.65
N SER A 104 10.06 -18.31 8.77
CA SER A 104 10.95 -17.48 7.95
C SER A 104 10.21 -16.76 6.82
N ALA A 105 8.93 -17.04 6.61
CA ALA A 105 8.13 -16.39 5.59
C ALA A 105 7.78 -14.96 6.00
N PRO A 106 8.06 -13.94 5.17
CA PRO A 106 7.79 -12.54 5.49
C PRO A 106 6.28 -12.22 5.58
N VAL A 107 5.45 -13.04 4.96
CA VAL A 107 3.99 -12.93 4.96
C VAL A 107 3.38 -14.32 4.97
N ILE A 108 2.46 -14.56 5.88
CA ILE A 108 1.66 -15.79 5.93
C ILE A 108 0.23 -15.43 5.56
N ILE A 109 -0.25 -16.00 4.47
CA ILE A 109 -1.62 -15.81 4.00
C ILE A 109 -2.39 -17.11 4.28
N SER A 110 -3.47 -17.03 5.05
CA SER A 110 -4.32 -18.19 5.27
C SER A 110 -4.98 -18.63 3.97
N LYS A 111 -5.25 -19.96 3.84
CA LYS A 111 -5.89 -20.52 2.64
C LYS A 111 -7.24 -19.89 2.32
N ASP A 112 -7.92 -19.39 3.34
CA ASP A 112 -9.26 -18.81 3.25
C ASP A 112 -9.26 -17.29 3.18
N ALA A 113 -8.09 -16.63 3.20
CA ALA A 113 -7.99 -15.17 3.19
C ALA A 113 -8.75 -14.51 2.04
N TYR A 114 -8.75 -15.13 0.86
CA TYR A 114 -9.44 -14.61 -0.34
C TYR A 114 -10.88 -15.10 -0.50
N ARG A 115 -11.37 -15.96 0.41
CA ARG A 115 -12.71 -16.56 0.35
C ARG A 115 -13.66 -16.01 1.42
N GLN A 116 -13.24 -14.99 2.14
CA GLN A 116 -14.06 -14.37 3.17
C GLN A 116 -15.30 -13.72 2.54
N PRO A 117 -16.49 -13.91 3.15
CA PRO A 117 -17.73 -13.30 2.67
C PRO A 117 -17.70 -11.77 2.77
N ASP A 118 -18.54 -11.10 2.00
CA ASP A 118 -18.61 -9.64 1.95
C ASP A 118 -18.89 -9.02 3.33
N ASP A 119 -19.70 -9.64 4.15
CA ASP A 119 -20.02 -9.20 5.52
C ASP A 119 -18.78 -9.14 6.42
N PHE A 120 -17.87 -10.10 6.26
CA PHE A 120 -16.58 -10.06 6.94
C PHE A 120 -15.78 -8.80 6.57
N TRP A 121 -15.73 -8.48 5.28
CA TRP A 121 -15.00 -7.31 4.81
C TRP A 121 -15.67 -6.00 5.22
N ILE A 122 -17.00 -5.96 5.25
CA ILE A 122 -17.76 -4.79 5.70
C ILE A 122 -17.50 -4.52 7.18
N SER A 123 -17.54 -5.56 8.02
CA SER A 123 -17.35 -5.41 9.46
C SER A 123 -15.90 -5.10 9.87
N ASN A 124 -14.92 -5.55 9.09
CA ASN A 124 -13.50 -5.36 9.40
C ASN A 124 -12.84 -4.18 8.68
N ARG A 125 -13.55 -3.47 7.81
CA ARG A 125 -13.00 -2.26 7.16
C ARG A 125 -13.09 -1.04 8.07
N PRO A 126 -12.06 -0.18 8.09
CA PRO A 126 -12.13 1.10 8.79
C PRO A 126 -13.30 1.95 8.29
N GLY A 127 -14.00 2.63 9.19
CA GLY A 127 -15.19 3.44 8.86
C GLY A 127 -14.97 4.50 7.77
N GLU A 128 -13.75 5.01 7.62
CA GLU A 128 -13.36 5.92 6.53
C GLU A 128 -13.35 5.23 5.15
N ALA A 129 -13.10 3.92 5.10
CA ALA A 129 -13.08 3.14 3.87
C ALA A 129 -14.50 2.69 3.43
N ILE A 130 -15.44 2.59 4.37
CA ILE A 130 -16.82 2.15 4.11
C ILE A 130 -17.60 3.16 3.26
N LYS A 131 -17.25 4.45 3.30
CA LYS A 131 -17.91 5.50 2.50
C LYS A 131 -17.72 5.36 0.99
N LYS A 132 -16.80 4.52 0.54
CA LYS A 132 -16.62 4.18 -0.88
C LYS A 132 -17.13 2.77 -1.12
N ASN A 133 -18.01 2.63 -2.10
CA ASN A 133 -18.59 1.36 -2.54
C ASN A 133 -17.54 0.22 -2.49
N PRO A 134 -17.74 -0.86 -1.72
CA PRO A 134 -16.74 -1.92 -1.53
C PRO A 134 -16.27 -2.55 -2.85
N ASN A 135 -17.11 -2.55 -3.86
CA ASN A 135 -16.79 -3.11 -5.19
C ASN A 135 -16.25 -2.06 -6.17
N SER A 136 -15.85 -0.87 -5.67
CA SER A 136 -15.41 0.22 -6.56
C SER A 136 -14.12 -0.12 -7.33
N VAL A 137 -13.20 -0.85 -6.71
CA VAL A 137 -11.94 -1.27 -7.36
C VAL A 137 -12.22 -2.36 -8.39
N GLU A 138 -13.04 -3.35 -8.06
CA GLU A 138 -13.41 -4.42 -8.98
C GLU A 138 -14.18 -3.87 -10.18
N LYS A 139 -15.20 -3.04 -9.96
CA LYS A 139 -15.94 -2.34 -11.02
C LYS A 139 -15.03 -1.45 -11.87
N LEU A 140 -14.07 -0.76 -11.25
CA LEU A 140 -13.08 0.03 -11.96
C LEU A 140 -12.19 -0.85 -12.83
N MET A 141 -11.69 -1.98 -12.29
CA MET A 141 -10.85 -2.92 -13.04
C MET A 141 -11.59 -3.56 -14.19
N VAL A 142 -12.85 -3.98 -13.99
CA VAL A 142 -13.72 -4.47 -15.08
C VAL A 142 -13.89 -3.40 -16.16
N LYS A 143 -14.17 -2.17 -15.77
CA LYS A 143 -14.31 -1.05 -16.71
C LYS A 143 -13.00 -0.72 -17.43
N LEU A 144 -11.86 -0.76 -16.75
CA LEU A 144 -10.55 -0.55 -17.35
C LEU A 144 -10.21 -1.66 -18.35
N ARG A 145 -10.46 -2.93 -17.99
CA ARG A 145 -10.23 -4.08 -18.88
C ARG A 145 -11.15 -4.11 -20.09
N SER A 146 -12.32 -3.47 -20.02
CA SER A 146 -13.20 -3.31 -21.17
C SER A 146 -12.68 -2.31 -22.22
N VAL A 147 -11.68 -1.48 -21.85
CA VAL A 147 -11.04 -0.55 -22.78
C VAL A 147 -9.95 -1.28 -23.57
N PRO A 148 -10.07 -1.41 -24.93
CA PRO A 148 -9.13 -2.19 -25.72
C PRO A 148 -7.66 -1.79 -25.55
N VAL A 149 -7.40 -0.49 -25.44
CA VAL A 149 -6.04 0.04 -25.23
C VAL A 149 -5.46 -0.44 -23.88
N PHE A 150 -6.25 -0.43 -22.83
CA PHE A 150 -5.80 -0.89 -21.52
C PHE A 150 -5.50 -2.40 -21.54
N TYR A 151 -6.35 -3.19 -22.15
CA TYR A 151 -6.17 -4.62 -22.27
C TYR A 151 -4.88 -5.00 -23.02
N VAL A 152 -4.61 -4.30 -24.14
CA VAL A 152 -3.37 -4.50 -24.90
C VAL A 152 -2.15 -4.08 -24.08
N THR A 153 -2.22 -2.93 -23.42
CA THR A 153 -1.11 -2.43 -22.57
C THR A 153 -0.86 -3.36 -21.39
N GLU A 154 -1.87 -3.85 -20.72
CA GLU A 154 -1.76 -4.84 -19.64
C GLU A 154 -1.01 -6.09 -20.11
N LYS A 155 -1.39 -6.63 -21.27
CA LYS A 155 -0.72 -7.80 -21.87
C LYS A 155 0.74 -7.52 -22.22
N VAL A 156 1.03 -6.39 -22.85
CA VAL A 156 2.39 -6.01 -23.22
C VAL A 156 3.27 -5.85 -21.97
N VAL A 157 2.80 -5.12 -20.96
CA VAL A 157 3.53 -4.94 -19.70
C VAL A 157 3.74 -6.26 -18.98
N THR A 158 2.69 -7.09 -18.89
CA THR A 158 2.82 -8.42 -18.27
C THR A 158 3.83 -9.29 -19.01
N THR A 159 3.81 -9.28 -20.34
CA THR A 159 4.78 -10.03 -21.17
C THR A 159 6.21 -9.55 -20.92
N LEU A 160 6.44 -8.24 -20.92
CA LEU A 160 7.76 -7.66 -20.69
C LEU A 160 8.32 -7.95 -19.28
N VAL A 161 7.45 -7.94 -18.27
CA VAL A 161 7.85 -8.19 -16.87
C VAL A 161 8.02 -9.67 -16.57
N SER A 162 7.13 -10.52 -17.10
CA SER A 162 7.14 -11.96 -16.82
C SER A 162 7.97 -12.77 -17.82
N GLY A 163 8.28 -12.20 -18.99
CA GLY A 163 8.89 -12.95 -20.09
C GLY A 163 7.94 -13.94 -20.79
N TYR A 164 6.64 -13.94 -20.46
CA TYR A 164 5.66 -14.87 -21.00
C TYR A 164 4.46 -14.14 -21.60
N ILE A 165 3.95 -14.65 -22.71
CA ILE A 165 2.69 -14.17 -23.30
C ILE A 165 1.52 -14.89 -22.60
N PRO A 166 0.64 -14.17 -21.86
CA PRO A 166 -0.53 -14.78 -21.25
C PRO A 166 -1.53 -15.17 -22.35
N THR A 167 -1.72 -16.47 -22.55
CA THR A 167 -2.74 -17.01 -23.46
C THR A 167 -3.92 -17.56 -22.67
N ASN A 168 -5.15 -17.33 -23.13
CA ASN A 168 -6.36 -17.86 -22.48
C ASN A 168 -6.57 -19.37 -22.73
N LYS A 169 -5.68 -20.01 -23.49
CA LYS A 169 -5.70 -21.45 -23.74
C LYS A 169 -4.47 -22.07 -23.08
N ALA A 170 -4.65 -22.92 -22.10
CA ALA A 170 -3.60 -23.74 -21.55
C ALA A 170 -3.12 -24.77 -22.59
N PRO A 171 -1.85 -25.17 -22.62
CA PRO A 171 -0.64 -24.50 -22.18
C PRO A 171 0.35 -24.27 -23.34
N ALA A 172 0.31 -23.17 -24.01
CA ALA A 172 1.40 -22.76 -24.87
C ALA A 172 2.09 -21.56 -24.23
N MET A 173 3.01 -21.82 -23.30
CA MET A 173 3.94 -20.81 -22.83
C MET A 173 5.01 -20.62 -23.89
N HIS A 174 5.02 -19.49 -24.56
CA HIS A 174 6.17 -19.07 -25.35
C HIS A 174 7.04 -18.19 -24.46
N GLN A 175 8.21 -18.72 -24.09
CA GLN A 175 9.24 -17.99 -23.40
C GLN A 175 10.04 -17.19 -24.43
N PHE A 176 10.18 -15.88 -24.20
CA PHE A 176 11.13 -15.04 -24.92
C PHE A 176 12.31 -14.77 -24.00
N GLU A 177 13.49 -15.18 -24.40
CA GLU A 177 14.75 -14.76 -23.77
C GLU A 177 15.23 -13.50 -24.51
N PHE A 178 15.51 -12.45 -23.72
CA PHE A 178 16.10 -11.20 -24.21
C PHE A 178 17.57 -11.16 -23.82
#